data_dccb1e77883469f92302889dbaa7af36
#
_entry.id   dccb1e77883469f92302889dbaa7af36
#
_cell.length_a   1.000
_cell.length_b   1.000
_cell.length_c   1.000
_cell.angle_alpha   90.00
_cell.angle_beta   90.00
_cell.angle_gamma   90.00
#
_symmetry.space_group_name_H-M   'P 1'
#
loop_
_entity.id
_entity.type
_entity.pdbx_description
1 polymer ?
#
loop_
_entity_poly.entity_id
_entity_poly.type
_entity_poly.pdbx_seq_one_letter_code
_entity_poly.pdbx_strand_id
1 'polypeptide(L)'
;MAKISEVNLIRMKILALYNAGGQVHINMIQSNPKRNLKNISAQIKGVYPHLFLIEELTNGTPITYTVPYTDVLIRQVEILELDTV
;
A
#
# COMPACT_ATOMS: atom_id res chain seq x y z
N MET A 1 -15.30 -23.58 -10.27
CA MET A 1 -15.40 -22.73 -9.09
C MET A 1 -14.49 -21.53 -9.24
N ALA A 2 -15.03 -20.33 -9.09
CA ALA A 2 -14.24 -19.12 -9.25
C ALA A 2 -13.32 -18.96 -8.03
N LYS A 3 -12.05 -18.77 -8.29
CA LYS A 3 -11.07 -18.53 -7.27
C LYS A 3 -10.83 -17.03 -7.17
N ILE A 4 -10.92 -16.50 -5.95
CA ILE A 4 -10.62 -15.09 -5.76
C ILE A 4 -9.15 -14.86 -6.04
N SER A 5 -8.83 -13.93 -6.94
CA SER A 5 -7.44 -13.64 -7.26
C SER A 5 -6.75 -12.99 -6.07
N GLU A 6 -5.45 -13.20 -5.97
CA GLU A 6 -4.67 -12.59 -4.89
C GLU A 6 -4.70 -11.07 -4.97
N VAL A 7 -4.72 -10.52 -6.17
CA VAL A 7 -4.84 -9.07 -6.36
C VAL A 7 -6.18 -8.57 -5.81
N ASN A 8 -7.25 -9.29 -6.07
CA ASN A 8 -8.58 -8.91 -5.57
C ASN A 8 -8.62 -8.95 -4.05
N LEU A 9 -7.99 -9.96 -3.46
CA LEU A 9 -7.92 -10.09 -2.01
C LEU A 9 -7.15 -8.94 -1.39
N ILE A 10 -6.05 -8.56 -2.00
CA ILE A 10 -5.25 -7.41 -1.55
C ILE A 10 -6.09 -6.14 -1.62
N ARG A 11 -6.79 -5.94 -2.73
CA ARG A 11 -7.64 -4.75 -2.91
C ARG A 11 -8.70 -4.67 -1.83
N MET A 12 -9.34 -5.79 -1.51
CA MET A 12 -10.37 -5.82 -0.48
C MET A 12 -9.81 -5.45 0.90
N LYS A 13 -8.62 -5.95 1.22
CA LYS A 13 -7.98 -5.63 2.49
C LYS A 13 -7.57 -4.16 2.55
N ILE A 14 -7.06 -3.62 1.46
CA ILE A 14 -6.68 -2.21 1.41
C ILE A 14 -7.91 -1.32 1.53
N LEU A 15 -9.01 -1.70 0.88
CA LEU A 15 -10.26 -0.96 0.99
C LEU A 15 -10.77 -0.95 2.44
N ALA A 16 -10.65 -2.07 3.14
CA ALA A 16 -11.04 -2.15 4.53
C ALA A 16 -10.20 -1.22 5.40
N LEU A 17 -8.89 -1.16 5.15
CA LEU A 17 -8.01 -0.24 5.87
C LEU A 17 -8.35 1.21 5.55
N TYR A 18 -8.66 1.49 4.30
CA TYR A 18 -9.06 2.83 3.88
C TYR A 18 -10.33 3.28 4.61
N ASN A 19 -11.32 2.39 4.71
CA ASN A 19 -12.57 2.70 5.40
C ASN A 19 -12.39 2.84 6.92
N ALA A 20 -11.32 2.26 7.45
CA ALA A 20 -11.02 2.36 8.89
C ALA A 20 -10.17 3.59 9.24
N GLY A 21 -9.95 4.49 8.29
CA GLY A 21 -9.19 5.71 8.51
C GLY A 21 -7.99 5.86 7.59
N GLY A 22 -7.53 4.77 6.98
CA GLY A 22 -6.48 4.81 5.98
C GLY A 22 -5.07 4.93 6.51
N GLN A 23 -4.85 4.96 7.81
CA GLN A 23 -3.50 5.07 8.37
C GLN A 23 -2.82 3.71 8.34
N VAL A 24 -1.64 3.68 7.72
CA VAL A 24 -0.87 2.45 7.57
C VAL A 24 0.61 2.75 7.73
N HIS A 25 1.38 1.68 7.88
CA HIS A 25 2.84 1.74 7.85
C HIS A 25 3.31 0.87 6.71
N ILE A 26 4.25 1.38 5.93
CA ILE A 26 4.69 0.68 4.73
C ILE A 26 6.20 0.47 4.75
N ASN A 27 6.61 -0.63 4.12
CA ASN A 27 7.98 -0.85 3.68
C ASN A 27 7.97 -0.81 2.16
N MET A 28 8.90 -0.08 1.57
CA MET A 28 8.92 0.10 0.12
C MET A 28 10.35 0.05 -0.36
N ILE A 29 10.55 -0.63 -1.50
CA ILE A 29 11.83 -0.64 -2.19
C ILE A 29 11.71 0.24 -3.43
N GLN A 30 12.52 1.29 -3.48
CA GLN A 30 12.59 2.15 -4.65
C GLN A 30 13.84 1.82 -5.45
N SER A 31 13.70 1.82 -6.77
CA SER A 31 14.77 1.39 -7.65
C SER A 31 15.66 2.52 -8.13
N ASN A 32 15.17 3.76 -8.16
CA ASN A 32 15.88 4.82 -8.87
C ASN A 32 15.70 6.18 -8.17
N PRO A 33 16.60 6.58 -7.28
CA PRO A 33 17.71 5.81 -6.74
C PRO A 33 17.23 4.70 -5.84
N LYS A 34 18.07 3.70 -5.65
CA LYS A 34 17.70 2.57 -4.81
C LYS A 34 17.60 3.01 -3.36
N ARG A 35 16.42 2.88 -2.80
CA ARG A 35 16.15 3.23 -1.41
C ARG A 35 15.26 2.19 -0.77
N ASN A 36 15.60 1.81 0.45
CA ASN A 36 14.75 0.95 1.26
C ASN A 36 14.08 1.81 2.30
N LEU A 37 12.76 1.99 2.15
CA LEU A 37 11.96 2.70 3.12
C LEU A 37 11.31 1.68 4.04
N LYS A 38 11.50 1.84 5.34
CA LYS A 38 10.96 0.89 6.31
C LYS A 38 10.13 1.60 7.35
N ASN A 39 8.98 1.01 7.66
CA ASN A 39 8.08 1.47 8.70
C ASN A 39 7.72 2.94 8.52
N ILE A 40 7.40 3.32 7.29
CA ILE A 40 7.06 4.69 6.94
C ILE A 40 5.57 4.90 7.21
N SER A 41 5.26 5.95 7.97
CA SER A 41 3.86 6.32 8.21
C SER A 41 3.26 6.87 6.93
N ALA A 42 2.12 6.33 6.55
CA ALA A 42 1.44 6.73 5.33
C ALA A 42 -0.06 6.68 5.52
N GLN A 43 -0.78 7.30 4.60
CA GLN A 43 -2.22 7.28 4.60
C GLN A 43 -2.72 6.89 3.22
N ILE A 44 -3.69 5.98 3.17
CA ILE A 44 -4.33 5.61 1.92
C ILE A 44 -5.26 6.75 1.52
N LYS A 45 -5.04 7.31 0.33
CA LYS A 45 -5.81 8.45 -0.15
C LYS A 45 -6.90 8.05 -1.14
N GLY A 46 -6.77 6.89 -1.76
CA GLY A 46 -7.77 6.40 -2.70
C GLY A 46 -7.54 4.96 -3.04
N VAL A 47 -8.62 4.25 -3.35
CA VAL A 47 -8.58 2.84 -3.71
C VAL A 47 -9.29 2.68 -5.05
N TYR A 48 -8.57 2.17 -6.04
CA TYR A 48 -9.07 2.05 -7.42
C TYR A 48 -8.98 0.60 -7.87
N PRO A 49 -9.56 0.25 -9.03
CA PRO A 49 -9.60 -1.15 -9.46
C PRO A 49 -8.25 -1.83 -9.61
N HIS A 50 -7.20 -1.09 -10.02
CA HIS A 50 -5.90 -1.69 -10.32
C HIS A 50 -4.77 -1.17 -9.46
N LEU A 51 -5.03 -0.11 -8.68
CA LEU A 51 -4.00 0.53 -7.88
C LEU A 51 -4.62 1.27 -6.72
N PHE A 52 -3.79 1.72 -5.81
CA PHE A 52 -4.22 2.61 -4.75
C PHE A 52 -3.20 3.72 -4.58
N LEU A 53 -3.64 4.81 -3.95
CA LEU A 53 -2.79 5.97 -3.68
C LEU A 53 -2.47 6.02 -2.20
N ILE A 54 -1.21 6.25 -1.89
CA ILE A 54 -0.78 6.49 -0.51
C ILE A 54 -0.01 7.79 -0.45
N GLU A 55 -0.09 8.43 0.71
CA GLU A 55 0.63 9.66 0.98
C GLU A 55 1.55 9.43 2.16
N GLU A 56 2.83 9.68 1.96
CA GLU A 56 3.82 9.56 3.02
C GLU A 56 3.72 10.77 3.96
N LEU A 57 3.72 10.51 5.26
CA LEU A 57 3.50 11.54 6.26
C LEU A 57 4.76 11.89 7.07
N THR A 58 5.89 11.23 6.79
CA THR A 58 7.06 11.33 7.65
C THR A 58 7.90 12.57 7.44
N ASN A 59 7.82 13.19 6.27
CA ASN A 59 8.58 14.41 5.96
C ASN A 59 7.59 15.56 5.85
N GLY A 60 7.98 16.74 6.28
CA GLY A 60 7.09 17.90 6.25
C GLY A 60 6.38 18.16 4.93
N THR A 61 6.89 17.61 3.83
CA THR A 61 6.26 17.70 2.52
C THR A 61 5.59 16.37 2.18
N PRO A 62 4.27 16.32 1.98
CA PRO A 62 3.60 15.06 1.62
C PRO A 62 4.04 14.59 0.24
N ILE A 63 4.29 13.29 0.13
CA ILE A 63 4.65 12.66 -1.14
C ILE A 63 3.60 11.61 -1.43
N THR A 64 2.96 11.70 -2.59
CA THR A 64 1.94 10.75 -3.00
C THR A 64 2.55 9.71 -3.94
N TYR A 65 2.28 8.44 -3.64
CA TYR A 65 2.72 7.32 -4.46
C TYR A 65 1.51 6.61 -5.05
N THR A 66 1.62 6.22 -6.31
CA THR A 66 0.67 5.34 -6.97
C THR A 66 1.20 3.92 -6.87
N VAL A 67 0.45 3.03 -6.24
CA VAL A 67 0.91 1.66 -5.97
C VAL A 67 -0.04 0.67 -6.62
N PRO A 68 0.41 -0.05 -7.65
CA PRO A 68 -0.36 -1.16 -8.19
C PRO A 68 -0.47 -2.29 -7.16
N TYR A 69 -1.59 -3.00 -7.15
CA TYR A 69 -1.75 -4.12 -6.21
C TYR A 69 -0.72 -5.22 -6.45
N THR A 70 -0.25 -5.33 -7.69
CA THR A 70 0.78 -6.31 -8.02
C THR A 70 2.09 -6.04 -7.31
N ASP A 71 2.41 -4.78 -7.01
CA ASP A 71 3.61 -4.44 -6.25
C ASP A 71 3.53 -4.96 -4.82
N VAL A 72 2.34 -4.99 -4.24
CA VAL A 72 2.13 -5.59 -2.93
C VAL A 72 2.28 -7.11 -3.02
N LEU A 73 1.77 -7.69 -4.09
CA LEU A 73 1.83 -9.12 -4.31
C LEU A 73 3.26 -9.64 -4.43
N ILE A 74 4.12 -8.91 -5.13
CA ILE A 74 5.52 -9.30 -5.30
C ILE A 74 6.43 -8.74 -4.20
N ARG A 75 5.84 -8.10 -3.21
CA ARG A 75 6.51 -7.60 -2.01
C ARG A 75 7.51 -6.47 -2.25
N GLN A 76 7.35 -5.72 -3.30
CA GLN A 76 8.07 -4.45 -3.46
C GLN A 76 7.52 -3.38 -2.54
N VAL A 77 6.23 -3.47 -2.21
CA VAL A 77 5.59 -2.62 -1.23
C VAL A 77 4.90 -3.53 -0.23
N GLU A 78 5.22 -3.36 1.04
CA GLU A 78 4.57 -4.10 2.11
C GLU A 78 3.77 -3.14 2.96
N ILE A 79 2.54 -3.49 3.25
CA ILE A 79 1.70 -2.75 4.18
C ILE A 79 1.59 -3.59 5.44
N LEU A 80 2.18 -3.07 6.52
CA LEU A 80 2.33 -3.86 7.74
C LEU A 80 0.99 -4.27 8.33
N GLU A 81 -0.02 -3.43 8.19
CA GLU A 81 -1.34 -3.71 8.71
C GLU A 81 -2.05 -4.86 8.00
N LEU A 82 -1.62 -5.21 6.78
CA LEU A 82 -2.19 -6.35 6.09
C LEU A 82 -1.83 -7.68 6.76
N ASP A 83 -0.66 -7.75 7.38
CA ASP A 83 -0.18 -8.98 7.99
C ASP A 83 -0.81 -9.24 9.35
N THR A 84 -1.48 -8.25 9.92
CA THR A 84 -2.12 -8.37 11.23
C THR A 84 -3.59 -8.75 11.17
N VAL A 85 -4.11 -8.89 9.98
CA VAL A 85 -5.54 -9.18 9.77
C VAL A 85 -5.77 -10.68 9.64
#